data_f5219ab3da9520f9d13ced479c07ce36
#
_entry.id   f5219ab3da9520f9d13ced479c07ce36
#
_cell.length_a   1.000
_cell.length_b   1.000
_cell.length_c   1.000
_cell.angle_alpha   90.00
_cell.angle_beta   90.00
_cell.angle_gamma   90.00
#
_symmetry.space_group_name_H-M   'P 1'
#
loop_
_entity.id
_entity.type
_entity.pdbx_description
1 polymer ?
#
loop_
_entity_poly.entity_id
_entity_poly.type
_entity_poly.pdbx_seq_one_letter_code
_entity_poly.pdbx_strand_id
1 'polypeptide(L)'
;MDTIIDLLGALVIAGFIILGISNLNVYSTDMRFKSNSELSLISNAKTLSDILENDLRKIGFNNSGYSILIANEQKIKFIADIDSNSVVDTVSYFLSDSLAVLYTENPRDKILYRIVNGDTSKGP
;
A
#
# COMPACT_ATOMS: atom_id res chain seq x y z
N MET A 1 53.16 36.99 -0.17
CA MET A 1 51.72 37.40 -0.13
C MET A 1 50.86 36.54 -1.02
N ASP A 2 51.39 36.05 -2.12
CA ASP A 2 50.66 35.27 -3.12
C ASP A 2 50.12 33.91 -2.58
N THR A 3 50.92 33.22 -1.75
CA THR A 3 50.51 31.90 -1.18
C THR A 3 49.31 31.96 -0.23
N ILE A 4 49.09 33.09 0.47
CA ILE A 4 47.94 33.25 1.37
C ILE A 4 46.67 33.50 0.56
N ILE A 5 46.77 34.25 -0.53
CA ILE A 5 45.65 34.52 -1.44
C ILE A 5 45.25 33.25 -2.16
N ASP A 6 46.22 32.45 -2.60
CA ASP A 6 45.97 31.13 -3.21
C ASP A 6 45.29 30.16 -2.24
N LEU A 7 45.71 30.14 -0.97
CA LEU A 7 45.11 29.33 0.07
C LEU A 7 43.66 29.74 0.36
N LEU A 8 43.39 31.04 0.45
CA LEU A 8 42.04 31.57 0.64
C LEU A 8 41.16 31.24 -0.55
N GLY A 9 41.67 31.40 -1.77
CA GLY A 9 40.93 31.02 -2.97
C GLY A 9 40.56 29.54 -3.01
N ALA A 10 41.52 28.68 -2.66
CA ALA A 10 41.31 27.24 -2.58
C ALA A 10 40.24 26.85 -1.53
N LEU A 11 40.24 27.50 -0.36
CA LEU A 11 39.25 27.28 0.69
C LEU A 11 37.84 27.69 0.25
N VAL A 12 37.70 28.79 -0.45
CA VAL A 12 36.39 29.23 -0.98
C VAL A 12 35.86 28.23 -2.01
N ILE A 13 36.71 27.79 -2.94
CA ILE A 13 36.32 26.80 -3.95
C ILE A 13 35.93 25.47 -3.29
N ALA A 14 36.73 25.00 -2.31
CA ALA A 14 36.41 23.77 -1.56
C ALA A 14 35.09 23.90 -0.83
N GLY A 15 34.77 25.05 -0.24
CA GLY A 15 33.48 25.32 0.41
C GLY A 15 32.31 25.20 -0.56
N PHE A 16 32.40 25.76 -1.76
CA PHE A 16 31.36 25.63 -2.79
C PHE A 16 31.18 24.19 -3.26
N ILE A 17 32.26 23.43 -3.42
CA ILE A 17 32.19 22.02 -3.80
C ILE A 17 31.50 21.22 -2.72
N ILE A 18 31.82 21.42 -1.44
CA ILE A 18 31.18 20.72 -0.32
C ILE A 18 29.68 21.03 -0.26
N LEU A 19 29.29 22.29 -0.43
CA LEU A 19 27.87 22.67 -0.48
C LEU A 19 27.14 22.02 -1.68
N GLY A 20 27.79 21.96 -2.83
CA GLY A 20 27.25 21.30 -4.00
C GLY A 20 27.00 19.80 -3.77
N ILE A 21 27.99 19.10 -3.20
CA ILE A 21 27.89 17.69 -2.86
C ILE A 21 26.79 17.45 -1.81
N SER A 22 26.70 18.31 -0.80
CA SER A 22 25.67 18.21 0.24
C SER A 22 24.26 18.34 -0.35
N ASN A 23 24.03 19.30 -1.22
CA ASN A 23 22.75 19.47 -1.90
C ASN A 23 22.38 18.25 -2.77
N LEU A 24 23.35 17.69 -3.50
CA LEU A 24 23.12 16.47 -4.29
C LEU A 24 22.77 15.27 -3.42
N ASN A 25 23.41 15.14 -2.26
CA ASN A 25 23.10 14.06 -1.31
C ASN A 25 21.66 14.18 -0.77
N VAL A 26 21.22 15.37 -0.37
CA VAL A 26 19.86 15.61 0.08
C VAL A 26 18.86 15.26 -1.03
N TYR A 27 19.07 15.77 -2.23
CA TYR A 27 18.20 15.48 -3.38
C TYR A 27 18.14 13.99 -3.70
N SER A 28 19.27 13.29 -3.69
CA SER A 28 19.34 11.85 -3.92
C SER A 28 18.58 11.05 -2.85
N THR A 29 18.69 11.47 -1.60
CA THR A 29 17.98 10.83 -0.48
C THR A 29 16.46 11.01 -0.60
N ASP A 30 16.00 12.21 -0.93
CA ASP A 30 14.59 12.50 -1.14
C ASP A 30 14.01 11.70 -2.32
N MET A 31 14.75 11.59 -3.42
CA MET A 31 14.31 10.76 -4.55
C MET A 31 14.20 9.28 -4.19
N ARG A 32 15.17 8.77 -3.43
CA ARG A 32 15.13 7.36 -2.96
C ARG A 32 13.96 7.11 -2.03
N PHE A 33 13.69 8.03 -1.12
CA PHE A 33 12.56 7.93 -0.21
C PHE A 33 11.23 7.91 -0.97
N LYS A 34 11.03 8.83 -1.91
CA LYS A 34 9.83 8.87 -2.77
C LYS A 34 9.67 7.59 -3.58
N SER A 35 10.74 7.16 -4.25
CA SER A 35 10.71 5.95 -5.06
C SER A 35 10.39 4.70 -4.24
N ASN A 36 10.99 4.56 -3.05
CA ASN A 36 10.70 3.43 -2.16
C ASN A 36 9.25 3.45 -1.65
N SER A 37 8.70 4.62 -1.35
CA SER A 37 7.30 4.77 -0.93
C SER A 37 6.35 4.39 -2.07
N GLU A 38 6.61 4.85 -3.28
CA GLU A 38 5.82 4.49 -4.46
C GLU A 38 5.86 2.99 -4.76
N LEU A 39 7.04 2.38 -4.70
CA LEU A 39 7.19 0.93 -4.89
C LEU A 39 6.44 0.14 -3.82
N SER A 40 6.46 0.57 -2.57
CA SER A 40 5.71 -0.04 -1.48
C SER A 40 4.20 0.05 -1.73
N LEU A 41 3.69 1.21 -2.14
CA LEU A 41 2.28 1.40 -2.48
C LEU A 41 1.84 0.50 -3.65
N ILE A 42 2.65 0.44 -4.71
CA ILE A 42 2.37 -0.43 -5.88
C ILE A 42 2.37 -1.89 -5.46
N SER A 43 3.34 -2.32 -4.65
CA SER A 43 3.42 -3.69 -4.15
C SER A 43 2.19 -4.07 -3.31
N ASN A 44 1.78 -3.20 -2.40
CA ASN A 44 0.60 -3.42 -1.58
C ASN A 44 -0.68 -3.46 -2.42
N ALA A 45 -0.83 -2.54 -3.37
CA ALA A 45 -1.97 -2.51 -4.29
C ALA A 45 -2.03 -3.78 -5.15
N LYS A 46 -0.88 -4.26 -5.62
CA LYS A 46 -0.79 -5.51 -6.37
C LYS A 46 -1.21 -6.71 -5.52
N THR A 47 -0.68 -6.82 -4.31
CA THR A 47 -1.03 -7.91 -3.38
C THR A 47 -2.53 -7.92 -3.09
N LEU A 48 -3.12 -6.76 -2.82
CA LEU A 48 -4.56 -6.63 -2.63
C LEU A 48 -5.35 -7.07 -3.87
N SER A 49 -4.92 -6.64 -5.04
CA SER A 49 -5.55 -7.01 -6.31
C SER A 49 -5.49 -8.53 -6.54
N ASP A 50 -4.34 -9.14 -6.28
CA ASP A 50 -4.13 -10.59 -6.45
C ASP A 50 -5.04 -11.39 -5.50
N ILE A 51 -5.19 -10.96 -4.25
CA ILE A 51 -6.09 -11.58 -3.26
C ILE A 51 -7.55 -11.46 -3.72
N LEU A 52 -7.97 -10.24 -4.08
CA LEU A 52 -9.34 -9.98 -4.54
C LEU A 52 -9.67 -10.79 -5.79
N GLU A 53 -8.77 -10.80 -6.78
CA GLU A 53 -8.97 -11.54 -8.02
C GLU A 53 -9.09 -13.05 -7.74
N ASN A 54 -8.21 -13.60 -6.90
CA ASN A 54 -8.27 -15.01 -6.55
C ASN A 54 -9.58 -15.38 -5.86
N ASP A 55 -10.03 -14.59 -4.89
CA ASP A 55 -11.25 -14.85 -4.16
C ASP A 55 -12.51 -14.67 -5.04
N LEU A 56 -12.55 -13.60 -5.84
CA LEU A 56 -13.69 -13.35 -6.72
C LEU A 56 -13.80 -14.38 -7.86
N ARG A 57 -12.69 -14.91 -8.35
CA ARG A 57 -12.69 -16.00 -9.34
C ARG A 57 -13.27 -17.30 -8.79
N LYS A 58 -13.19 -17.49 -7.48
CA LYS A 58 -13.72 -18.67 -6.80
C LYS A 58 -15.20 -18.58 -6.43
N ILE A 59 -15.88 -17.46 -6.68
CA ILE A 59 -17.30 -17.31 -6.35
C ILE A 59 -18.11 -18.48 -6.90
N GLY A 60 -18.79 -19.20 -6.01
CA GLY A 60 -19.58 -20.37 -6.34
C GLY A 60 -18.81 -21.66 -6.55
N PHE A 61 -17.49 -21.63 -6.40
CA PHE A 61 -16.70 -22.85 -6.49
C PHE A 61 -17.12 -23.84 -5.39
N ASN A 62 -17.39 -25.07 -5.79
CA ASN A 62 -17.87 -26.17 -4.94
C ASN A 62 -19.21 -25.89 -4.21
N ASN A 63 -20.01 -24.95 -4.71
CA ASN A 63 -21.33 -24.60 -4.17
C ASN A 63 -22.42 -24.83 -5.21
N SER A 64 -23.49 -25.59 -4.83
CA SER A 64 -24.63 -25.88 -5.71
C SER A 64 -25.78 -24.88 -5.57
N GLY A 65 -25.68 -23.90 -4.68
CA GLY A 65 -26.72 -22.94 -4.36
C GLY A 65 -26.40 -21.50 -4.83
N TYR A 66 -27.09 -20.54 -4.21
CA TYR A 66 -26.81 -19.13 -4.45
C TYR A 66 -25.40 -18.79 -3.97
N SER A 67 -24.59 -18.26 -4.88
CA SER A 67 -23.19 -17.97 -4.58
C SER A 67 -22.96 -16.55 -4.06
N ILE A 68 -23.77 -15.59 -4.46
CA ILE A 68 -23.69 -14.19 -3.99
C ILE A 68 -24.84 -13.94 -3.02
N LEU A 69 -24.48 -13.60 -1.77
CA LEU A 69 -25.45 -13.34 -0.70
C LEU A 69 -25.78 -11.86 -0.57
N ILE A 70 -24.79 -10.99 -0.74
CA ILE A 70 -24.92 -9.53 -0.66
C ILE A 70 -24.05 -8.93 -1.75
N ALA A 71 -24.58 -7.97 -2.48
CA ALA A 71 -23.80 -7.12 -3.39
C ALA A 71 -24.39 -5.71 -3.35
N ASN A 72 -23.67 -4.78 -2.73
CA ASN A 72 -24.00 -3.35 -2.72
C ASN A 72 -22.73 -2.50 -2.84
N GLU A 73 -22.85 -1.19 -2.82
CA GLU A 73 -21.73 -0.25 -3.03
C GLU A 73 -20.58 -0.40 -2.04
N GLN A 74 -20.83 -0.90 -0.84
CA GLN A 74 -19.84 -0.95 0.25
C GLN A 74 -19.51 -2.35 0.72
N LYS A 75 -20.26 -3.36 0.24
CA LYS A 75 -20.12 -4.74 0.73
C LYS A 75 -20.47 -5.75 -0.36
N ILE A 76 -19.59 -6.74 -0.48
CA ILE A 76 -19.87 -7.99 -1.19
C ILE A 76 -19.74 -9.16 -0.22
N LYS A 77 -20.71 -10.08 -0.23
CA LYS A 77 -20.68 -11.34 0.54
C LYS A 77 -21.06 -12.48 -0.38
N PHE A 78 -20.21 -13.50 -0.41
CA PHE A 78 -20.39 -14.65 -1.30
C PHE A 78 -19.96 -15.96 -0.63
N ILE A 79 -20.31 -17.05 -1.27
CA ILE A 79 -19.97 -18.41 -0.84
C ILE A 79 -19.03 -19.02 -1.88
N ALA A 80 -17.92 -19.60 -1.41
CA ALA A 80 -16.94 -20.31 -2.23
C ALA A 80 -16.07 -21.21 -1.35
N ASP A 81 -15.57 -22.31 -1.89
CA ASP A 81 -14.49 -23.07 -1.27
C ASP A 81 -13.15 -22.39 -1.59
N ILE A 82 -12.70 -21.52 -0.66
CA ILE A 82 -11.52 -20.67 -0.87
C ILE A 82 -10.22 -21.44 -0.76
N ASP A 83 -10.14 -22.36 0.20
CA ASP A 83 -8.92 -23.13 0.51
C ASP A 83 -8.90 -24.51 -0.17
N SER A 84 -9.92 -24.83 -0.94
CA SER A 84 -10.07 -26.09 -1.69
C SER A 84 -10.09 -27.33 -0.77
N ASN A 85 -10.68 -27.19 0.41
CA ASN A 85 -10.86 -28.28 1.37
C ASN A 85 -12.19 -29.06 1.18
N SER A 86 -12.96 -28.72 0.17
CA SER A 86 -14.30 -29.26 -0.15
C SER A 86 -15.42 -28.82 0.81
N VAL A 87 -15.13 -27.87 1.70
CA VAL A 87 -16.11 -27.21 2.55
C VAL A 87 -16.30 -25.78 2.04
N VAL A 88 -17.52 -25.34 1.86
CA VAL A 88 -17.79 -23.99 1.37
C VAL A 88 -17.60 -22.96 2.49
N ASP A 89 -16.87 -21.93 2.17
CA ASP A 89 -16.62 -20.79 3.03
C ASP A 89 -17.55 -19.63 2.72
N THR A 90 -17.79 -18.79 3.72
CA THR A 90 -18.47 -17.52 3.54
C THR A 90 -17.46 -16.39 3.57
N VAL A 91 -17.28 -15.72 2.44
CA VAL A 91 -16.35 -14.60 2.30
C VAL A 91 -17.11 -13.29 2.22
N SER A 92 -16.66 -12.29 2.95
CA SER A 92 -17.23 -10.96 2.97
C SER A 92 -16.15 -9.90 2.85
N TYR A 93 -16.29 -9.02 1.89
CA TYR A 93 -15.50 -7.78 1.75
C TYR A 93 -16.39 -6.59 2.04
N PHE A 94 -15.93 -5.66 2.85
CA PHE A 94 -16.62 -4.40 3.08
C PHE A 94 -15.67 -3.25 3.41
N LEU A 95 -16.11 -2.04 3.06
CA LEU A 95 -15.40 -0.80 3.38
C LEU A 95 -15.90 -0.27 4.73
N SER A 96 -14.98 0.15 5.58
CA SER A 96 -15.32 0.85 6.82
C SER A 96 -16.00 2.20 6.53
N ASP A 97 -16.63 2.77 7.55
CA ASP A 97 -16.92 4.20 7.54
C ASP A 97 -15.61 5.00 7.60
N SER A 98 -15.59 6.18 6.96
CA SER A 98 -14.45 7.10 7.00
C SER A 98 -14.11 7.56 8.43
N LEU A 99 -15.10 7.61 9.32
CA LEU A 99 -14.90 7.93 10.73
C LEU A 99 -14.12 6.85 11.52
N ALA A 100 -13.97 5.66 10.97
CA ALA A 100 -13.17 4.59 11.60
C ALA A 100 -11.66 4.77 11.43
N VAL A 101 -11.21 5.72 10.61
CA VAL A 101 -9.80 5.96 10.26
C VAL A 101 -9.38 7.34 10.74
N LEU A 102 -9.29 7.52 12.07
CA LEU A 102 -8.99 8.82 12.70
C LEU A 102 -7.50 9.19 12.70
N TYR A 103 -6.61 8.29 12.29
CA TYR A 103 -5.15 8.45 12.37
C TYR A 103 -4.50 8.83 11.05
N THR A 104 -5.28 9.02 9.98
CA THR A 104 -4.79 9.50 8.68
C THR A 104 -5.17 10.96 8.47
N GLU A 105 -4.35 11.68 7.72
CA GLU A 105 -4.62 13.09 7.38
C GLU A 105 -5.78 13.27 6.40
N ASN A 106 -6.14 12.21 5.66
CA ASN A 106 -7.20 12.26 4.67
C ASN A 106 -8.53 11.78 5.28
N PRO A 107 -9.54 12.67 5.44
CA PRO A 107 -10.82 12.30 6.04
C PRO A 107 -11.68 11.35 5.18
N ARG A 108 -11.23 11.02 3.99
CA ARG A 108 -11.92 10.09 3.07
C ARG A 108 -11.33 8.68 3.09
N ASP A 109 -10.32 8.45 3.88
CA ASP A 109 -9.70 7.13 3.97
C ASP A 109 -10.68 6.12 4.53
N LYS A 110 -10.64 4.93 3.98
CA LYS A 110 -11.47 3.79 4.39
C LYS A 110 -10.61 2.55 4.53
N ILE A 111 -10.99 1.66 5.43
CA ILE A 111 -10.35 0.36 5.58
C ILE A 111 -11.18 -0.66 4.82
N LEU A 112 -10.53 -1.45 3.99
CA LEU A 112 -11.12 -2.64 3.41
C LEU A 112 -10.95 -3.80 4.39
N TYR A 113 -12.06 -4.42 4.74
CA TYR A 113 -12.07 -5.63 5.58
C TYR A 113 -12.38 -6.84 4.72
N ARG A 114 -11.65 -7.92 4.99
CA ARG A 114 -11.93 -9.27 4.50
C ARG A 114 -12.30 -10.16 5.67
N ILE A 115 -13.41 -10.82 5.61
CA ILE A 115 -13.88 -11.77 6.63
C ILE A 115 -14.14 -13.12 5.95
N VAL A 116 -13.56 -14.17 6.49
CA VAL A 116 -13.82 -15.55 6.06
C VAL A 116 -14.37 -16.31 7.27
N ASN A 117 -15.54 -16.95 7.12
CA ASN A 117 -16.21 -17.75 8.15
C ASN A 117 -16.35 -17.03 9.51
N GLY A 118 -16.47 -15.70 9.51
CA GLY A 118 -16.59 -14.90 10.72
C GLY A 118 -15.26 -14.45 11.33
N ASP A 119 -14.12 -14.87 10.79
CA ASP A 119 -12.81 -14.37 11.18
C ASP A 119 -12.47 -13.08 10.44
N THR A 120 -12.13 -12.02 11.19
CA THR A 120 -11.86 -10.70 10.66
C THR A 120 -10.37 -10.52 10.44
N SER A 121 -9.92 -10.65 9.19
CA SER A 121 -8.59 -10.18 8.80
C SER A 121 -8.71 -8.75 8.27
N LYS A 122 -7.90 -7.82 8.79
CA LYS A 122 -7.70 -6.53 8.13
C LYS A 122 -7.04 -6.81 6.79
N GLY A 123 -7.54 -6.20 5.73
CA GLY A 123 -6.85 -6.22 4.44
C GLY A 123 -5.41 -5.72 4.58
N PRO A 124 -4.53 -6.09 3.67
CA PRO A 124 -3.13 -5.69 3.67
C PRO A 124 -2.96 -4.16 3.61
#